data_2e2855549e4aa1443fa5c011797890b7
#
_entry.id   2e2855549e4aa1443fa5c011797890b7
#
_cell.length_a   1.000
_cell.length_b   1.000
_cell.length_c   1.000
_cell.angle_alpha   90.00
_cell.angle_beta   90.00
_cell.angle_gamma   90.00
#
_symmetry.space_group_name_H-M   'P 1'
#
loop_
_entity.id
_entity.type
_entity.pdbx_description
1 polymer ?
#
loop_
_entity_poly.entity_id
_entity_poly.type
_entity_poly.pdbx_seq_one_letter_code
_entity_poly.pdbx_strand_id
1 'polypeptide(L)'
;MNVHYILIDDLNPEHRELSICRCGTVNRVRLGDDCYRTYASLRIDAHDYAALFHYGVIEACNALPFLSESGNSLDSWDEAFLYRTHLQELATILEDAAGNMALQASETILLGWQDQPTAVAYLRSIDPAKTVDFLEKLALFVWESEQGGYDLEFIL
;
A
#
# COMPACT_ATOMS: atom_id res chain seq x y z
N MET A 1 10.04 31.75 13.11
CA MET A 1 10.71 30.46 12.89
C MET A 1 10.68 30.14 11.42
N ASN A 2 11.82 29.88 10.84
CA ASN A 2 11.90 29.47 9.44
C ASN A 2 11.77 27.95 9.34
N VAL A 3 10.85 27.49 8.52
CA VAL A 3 10.65 26.08 8.24
C VAL A 3 11.16 25.77 6.85
N HIS A 4 12.00 24.75 6.74
CA HIS A 4 12.43 24.22 5.45
C HIS A 4 11.41 23.17 4.97
N TYR A 5 10.96 23.32 3.74
CA TYR A 5 10.04 22.38 3.11
C TYR A 5 10.80 21.52 2.11
N ILE A 6 10.75 20.21 2.29
CA ILE A 6 11.40 19.25 1.40
C ILE A 6 10.31 18.42 0.72
N LEU A 7 10.26 18.51 -0.61
CA LEU A 7 9.37 17.66 -1.41
C LEU A 7 10.07 16.34 -1.71
N ILE A 8 9.48 15.24 -1.28
CA ILE A 8 9.95 13.90 -1.56
C ILE A 8 9.20 13.37 -2.77
N ASP A 9 9.91 13.12 -3.85
CA ASP A 9 9.36 12.64 -5.13
C ASP A 9 9.84 11.24 -5.51
N ASP A 10 10.71 10.63 -4.71
CA ASP A 10 11.15 9.26 -4.92
C ASP A 10 9.99 8.28 -4.70
N LEU A 11 9.82 7.37 -5.65
CA LEU A 11 8.77 6.35 -5.60
C LEU A 11 9.22 5.05 -4.93
N ASN A 12 10.51 4.90 -4.64
CA ASN A 12 11.04 3.71 -4.00
C ASN A 12 10.92 3.80 -2.48
N PRO A 13 10.32 2.81 -1.81
CA PRO A 13 10.41 2.70 -0.36
C PRO A 13 11.85 2.32 0.02
N GLU A 14 12.55 3.17 0.79
CA GLU A 14 14.00 3.05 1.02
C GLU A 14 14.42 1.78 1.77
N HIS A 15 13.57 1.22 2.62
CA HIS A 15 14.00 0.23 3.59
C HIS A 15 13.35 -1.14 3.46
N ARG A 16 12.34 -1.29 2.62
CA ARG A 16 11.66 -2.58 2.45
C ARG A 16 10.82 -2.60 1.18
N GLU A 17 10.63 -3.79 0.67
CA GLU A 17 9.69 -4.02 -0.42
C GLU A 17 8.27 -4.05 0.12
N LEU A 18 7.43 -3.12 -0.33
CA LEU A 18 6.01 -3.09 -0.02
C LEU A 18 5.26 -3.89 -1.07
N SER A 19 4.53 -4.90 -0.64
CA SER A 19 3.85 -5.78 -1.59
C SER A 19 2.65 -6.50 -0.98
N ILE A 20 1.80 -7.01 -1.86
CA ILE A 20 0.69 -7.89 -1.51
C ILE A 20 0.89 -9.17 -2.29
N CYS A 21 0.97 -10.30 -1.58
CA CYS A 21 1.37 -11.59 -2.13
C CYS A 21 0.27 -12.63 -1.96
N ARG A 22 0.18 -13.55 -2.92
CA ARG A 22 -0.64 -14.76 -2.79
C ARG A 22 0.11 -15.78 -1.95
N CYS A 23 -0.48 -16.22 -0.85
CA CYS A 23 0.13 -17.21 0.04
C CYS A 23 0.20 -18.58 -0.64
N GLY A 24 1.31 -19.27 -0.44
CA GLY A 24 1.51 -20.63 -0.95
C GLY A 24 1.96 -20.71 -2.42
N THR A 25 2.26 -19.57 -3.06
CA THR A 25 2.79 -19.53 -4.42
C THR A 25 4.26 -19.11 -4.44
N VAL A 26 4.93 -19.34 -5.56
CA VAL A 26 6.28 -18.81 -5.79
C VAL A 26 6.16 -17.35 -6.16
N ASN A 27 6.50 -16.45 -5.26
CA ASN A 27 6.41 -15.01 -5.46
C ASN A 27 7.64 -14.39 -6.11
N ARG A 28 8.80 -15.06 -6.02
CA ARG A 28 10.07 -14.55 -6.55
C ARG A 28 10.85 -15.64 -7.25
N VAL A 29 11.28 -15.36 -8.47
CA VAL A 29 12.14 -16.25 -9.26
C VAL A 29 13.44 -15.52 -9.61
N ARG A 30 14.57 -16.15 -9.32
CA ARG A 30 15.88 -15.62 -9.67
C ARG A 30 16.15 -15.82 -11.16
N LEU A 31 16.44 -14.73 -11.87
CA LEU A 31 16.75 -14.74 -13.30
C LEU A 31 18.24 -14.61 -13.59
N GLY A 32 19.02 -14.16 -12.59
CA GLY A 32 20.49 -13.97 -12.68
C GLY A 32 21.03 -13.62 -11.31
N ASP A 33 22.30 -13.25 -11.20
CA ASP A 33 22.96 -13.02 -9.91
C ASP A 33 22.29 -11.91 -9.09
N ASP A 34 21.86 -10.83 -9.75
CA ASP A 34 21.24 -9.68 -9.10
C ASP A 34 19.84 -9.36 -9.67
N CYS A 35 19.24 -10.31 -10.40
CA CYS A 35 17.98 -10.08 -11.09
C CYS A 35 16.92 -11.09 -10.64
N TYR A 36 15.81 -10.59 -10.14
CA TYR A 36 14.66 -11.38 -9.71
C TYR A 36 13.41 -10.91 -10.44
N ARG A 37 12.50 -11.84 -10.68
CA ARG A 37 11.16 -11.53 -11.13
C ARG A 37 10.16 -11.97 -10.07
N THR A 38 9.23 -11.08 -9.73
CA THR A 38 8.18 -11.35 -8.76
C THR A 38 6.91 -11.81 -9.48
N TYR A 39 6.38 -12.94 -9.04
CA TYR A 39 5.13 -13.51 -9.52
C TYR A 39 4.13 -13.60 -8.37
N ALA A 40 2.86 -13.64 -8.69
CA ALA A 40 1.78 -13.78 -7.71
C ALA A 40 1.83 -12.71 -6.59
N SER A 41 2.33 -11.53 -6.92
CA SER A 41 2.39 -10.40 -6.02
C SER A 41 2.18 -9.08 -6.76
N LEU A 42 1.75 -8.07 -6.02
CA LEU A 42 1.58 -6.70 -6.50
C LEU A 42 2.42 -5.78 -5.62
N ARG A 43 3.33 -5.02 -6.23
CA ARG A 43 4.20 -4.07 -5.53
C ARG A 43 3.49 -2.75 -5.32
N ILE A 44 3.81 -2.09 -4.19
CA ILE A 44 3.31 -0.77 -3.85
C ILE A 44 4.48 0.20 -3.83
N ASP A 45 4.40 1.28 -4.61
CA ASP A 45 5.40 2.34 -4.53
C ASP A 45 5.12 3.31 -3.38
N ALA A 46 6.09 4.17 -3.09
CA ALA A 46 6.00 5.10 -1.96
C ALA A 46 4.88 6.13 -2.12
N HIS A 47 4.55 6.51 -3.35
CA HIS A 47 3.43 7.42 -3.62
C HIS A 47 2.09 6.78 -3.23
N ASP A 48 1.82 5.59 -3.74
CA ASP A 48 0.56 4.90 -3.48
C ASP A 48 0.46 4.47 -2.02
N TYR A 49 1.56 4.04 -1.42
CA TYR A 49 1.62 3.77 0.02
C TYR A 49 1.18 4.98 0.85
N ALA A 50 1.77 6.15 0.58
CA ALA A 50 1.41 7.38 1.29
C ALA A 50 -0.06 7.75 1.07
N ALA A 51 -0.55 7.62 -0.16
CA ALA A 51 -1.95 7.91 -0.49
C ALA A 51 -2.93 6.96 0.22
N LEU A 52 -2.63 5.66 0.26
CA LEU A 52 -3.49 4.68 0.94
C LEU A 52 -3.67 4.98 2.43
N PHE A 53 -2.62 5.42 3.10
CA PHE A 53 -2.71 5.81 4.51
C PHE A 53 -3.38 7.18 4.69
N HIS A 54 -3.01 8.16 3.87
CA HIS A 54 -3.54 9.52 4.00
C HIS A 54 -5.06 9.58 3.77
N TYR A 55 -5.57 8.88 2.78
CA TYR A 55 -7.00 8.88 2.43
C TYR A 55 -7.82 7.83 3.19
N GLY A 56 -7.22 7.16 4.17
CA GLY A 56 -7.94 6.23 5.04
C GLY A 56 -8.31 4.90 4.40
N VAL A 57 -7.68 4.52 3.29
CA VAL A 57 -7.95 3.23 2.63
C VAL A 57 -7.50 2.07 3.50
N ILE A 58 -6.32 2.17 4.11
CA ILE A 58 -5.81 1.15 5.02
C ILE A 58 -6.71 1.03 6.26
N GLU A 59 -7.16 2.15 6.81
CA GLU A 59 -8.10 2.14 7.93
C GLU A 59 -9.41 1.43 7.56
N ALA A 60 -9.93 1.68 6.36
CA ALA A 60 -11.13 0.99 5.87
C ALA A 60 -10.89 -0.51 5.72
N CYS A 61 -9.73 -0.93 5.22
CA CYS A 61 -9.37 -2.34 5.10
C CYS A 61 -9.27 -3.02 6.47
N ASN A 62 -8.88 -2.31 7.52
CA ASN A 62 -8.78 -2.84 8.87
C ASN A 62 -10.13 -3.17 9.53
N ALA A 63 -11.24 -2.88 8.86
CA ALA A 63 -12.54 -3.43 9.24
C ALA A 63 -12.60 -4.97 9.06
N LEU A 64 -11.71 -5.53 8.24
CA LEU A 64 -11.58 -6.97 8.03
C LEU A 64 -10.62 -7.60 9.04
N PRO A 65 -10.76 -8.92 9.30
CA PRO A 65 -9.96 -9.61 10.33
C PRO A 65 -8.55 -9.97 9.82
N PHE A 66 -7.72 -8.97 9.55
CA PHE A 66 -6.31 -9.20 9.27
C PHE A 66 -5.59 -9.75 10.50
N LEU A 67 -4.71 -10.71 10.28
CA LEU A 67 -3.90 -11.33 11.32
C LEU A 67 -2.46 -10.85 11.21
N SER A 68 -1.89 -10.35 12.29
CA SER A 68 -0.48 -9.97 12.39
C SER A 68 0.07 -10.33 13.77
N GLU A 69 1.39 -10.47 13.90
CA GLU A 69 2.02 -10.83 15.17
C GLU A 69 1.76 -9.80 16.28
N SER A 70 1.82 -8.51 15.93
CA SER A 70 1.56 -7.44 16.89
C SER A 70 0.09 -7.27 17.25
N GLY A 71 -0.82 -7.82 16.45
CA GLY A 71 -2.26 -7.60 16.57
C GLY A 71 -2.76 -6.25 16.05
N ASN A 72 -1.89 -5.46 15.40
CA ASN A 72 -2.23 -4.14 14.87
C ASN A 72 -2.71 -4.15 13.41
N SER A 73 -2.95 -5.33 12.85
CA SER A 73 -3.43 -5.51 11.47
C SER A 73 -2.51 -4.83 10.46
N LEU A 74 -3.06 -4.04 9.53
CA LEU A 74 -2.27 -3.36 8.47
C LEU A 74 -1.51 -2.12 8.97
N ASP A 75 -1.82 -1.61 10.14
CA ASP A 75 -1.17 -0.42 10.69
C ASP A 75 0.19 -0.70 11.32
N SER A 76 0.56 -1.97 11.40
CA SER A 76 1.83 -2.40 11.99
C SER A 76 2.91 -2.57 10.92
N TRP A 77 4.15 -2.67 11.39
CA TRP A 77 5.30 -3.05 10.54
C TRP A 77 5.37 -4.56 10.32
N ASP A 78 4.42 -5.30 10.86
CA ASP A 78 4.34 -6.75 10.69
C ASP A 78 3.70 -7.11 9.36
N GLU A 79 3.98 -8.31 8.92
CA GLU A 79 3.24 -8.93 7.84
C GLU A 79 1.81 -9.20 8.31
N ALA A 80 0.83 -8.78 7.52
CA ALA A 80 -0.58 -8.99 7.82
C ALA A 80 -1.19 -9.98 6.84
N PHE A 81 -1.96 -10.89 7.36
CA PHE A 81 -2.53 -12.01 6.64
C PHE A 81 -4.05 -11.92 6.60
N LEU A 82 -4.64 -12.15 5.44
CA LEU A 82 -6.11 -12.19 5.27
C LEU A 82 -6.53 -13.48 4.58
N TYR A 83 -7.45 -14.21 5.21
CA TYR A 83 -8.01 -15.43 4.62
C TYR A 83 -8.88 -15.11 3.39
N ARG A 84 -8.86 -16.01 2.42
CA ARG A 84 -9.60 -15.91 1.16
C ARG A 84 -11.09 -15.68 1.32
N THR A 85 -11.68 -16.12 2.44
CA THR A 85 -13.10 -15.94 2.74
C THR A 85 -13.51 -14.46 2.88
N HIS A 86 -12.56 -13.55 3.05
CA HIS A 86 -12.78 -12.10 3.20
C HIS A 86 -12.36 -11.28 1.97
N LEU A 87 -11.90 -11.94 0.89
CA LEU A 87 -11.36 -11.21 -0.26
C LEU A 87 -12.44 -10.51 -1.09
N GLN A 88 -13.65 -11.02 -1.13
CA GLN A 88 -14.77 -10.31 -1.80
C GLN A 88 -15.09 -8.99 -1.08
N GLU A 89 -15.12 -9.02 0.24
CA GLU A 89 -15.31 -7.80 1.04
C GLU A 89 -14.17 -6.82 0.84
N LEU A 90 -12.94 -7.31 0.81
CA LEU A 90 -11.77 -6.48 0.53
C LEU A 90 -11.86 -5.83 -0.85
N ALA A 91 -12.20 -6.57 -1.89
CA ALA A 91 -12.37 -6.03 -3.23
C ALA A 91 -13.41 -4.91 -3.27
N THR A 92 -14.52 -5.09 -2.56
CA THR A 92 -15.58 -4.06 -2.44
C THR A 92 -15.05 -2.78 -1.77
N ILE A 93 -14.30 -2.93 -0.67
CA ILE A 93 -13.68 -1.79 0.03
C ILE A 93 -12.74 -1.03 -0.90
N LEU A 94 -11.92 -1.75 -1.67
CA LEU A 94 -10.96 -1.14 -2.60
C LEU A 94 -11.65 -0.45 -3.78
N GLU A 95 -12.71 -1.03 -4.32
CA GLU A 95 -13.51 -0.41 -5.38
C GLU A 95 -14.21 0.86 -4.91
N ASP A 96 -14.78 0.84 -3.70
CA ASP A 96 -15.39 2.02 -3.07
C ASP A 96 -14.34 3.10 -2.83
N ALA A 97 -13.16 2.72 -2.37
CA ALA A 97 -12.04 3.65 -2.17
C ALA A 97 -11.59 4.29 -3.48
N ALA A 98 -11.51 3.52 -4.57
CA ALA A 98 -11.17 4.03 -5.90
C ALA A 98 -12.22 5.04 -6.39
N GLY A 99 -13.50 4.75 -6.20
CA GLY A 99 -14.59 5.66 -6.55
C GLY A 99 -14.53 6.98 -5.79
N ASN A 100 -14.25 6.94 -4.50
CA ASN A 100 -14.09 8.12 -3.66
C ASN A 100 -12.82 8.90 -4.02
N MET A 101 -11.72 8.21 -4.28
CA MET A 101 -10.45 8.81 -4.66
C MET A 101 -10.52 9.53 -6.00
N ALA A 102 -11.30 9.02 -6.95
CA ALA A 102 -11.49 9.62 -8.27
C ALA A 102 -12.11 11.02 -8.20
N LEU A 103 -12.76 11.37 -7.08
CA LEU A 103 -13.35 12.69 -6.84
C LEU A 103 -12.38 13.69 -6.20
N GLN A 104 -11.19 13.24 -5.80
CA GLN A 104 -10.20 14.07 -5.14
C GLN A 104 -9.35 14.84 -6.15
N ALA A 105 -8.92 16.05 -5.76
CA ALA A 105 -7.94 16.82 -6.50
C ALA A 105 -6.53 16.50 -6.04
N SER A 106 -5.55 16.70 -6.92
CA SER A 106 -4.14 16.60 -6.54
C SER A 106 -3.81 17.56 -5.41
N GLU A 107 -3.03 17.11 -4.44
CA GLU A 107 -2.64 17.91 -3.28
C GLU A 107 -1.25 17.52 -2.79
N THR A 108 -0.69 18.35 -1.93
CA THR A 108 0.57 18.07 -1.25
C THR A 108 0.28 17.74 0.21
N ILE A 109 0.76 16.61 0.67
CA ILE A 109 0.55 16.13 2.04
C ILE A 109 1.82 16.20 2.86
N LEU A 110 1.67 16.31 4.18
CA LEU A 110 2.76 16.25 5.13
C LEU A 110 3.07 14.78 5.46
N LEU A 111 4.29 14.35 5.17
CA LEU A 111 4.76 12.99 5.49
C LEU A 111 5.36 12.93 6.90
N GLY A 112 6.06 13.97 7.30
CA GLY A 112 6.75 13.99 8.57
C GLY A 112 7.26 15.39 8.92
N TRP A 113 7.69 15.52 10.15
CA TRP A 113 8.14 16.78 10.73
C TRP A 113 9.37 16.57 11.61
N GLN A 114 10.28 17.52 11.59
CA GLN A 114 11.46 17.54 12.44
C GLN A 114 11.61 18.95 13.03
N ASP A 115 11.78 19.06 14.34
CA ASP A 115 11.96 20.34 15.02
C ASP A 115 13.42 20.74 15.15
N GLN A 116 14.30 19.77 15.41
CA GLN A 116 15.70 20.00 15.72
C GLN A 116 16.63 19.21 14.79
N PRO A 117 17.81 19.70 14.46
CA PRO A 117 18.39 21.02 14.82
C PRO A 117 17.74 22.19 14.10
N THR A 118 17.03 21.93 13.01
CA THR A 118 16.31 22.91 12.19
C THR A 118 14.91 22.40 11.92
N ALA A 119 13.92 23.28 11.88
CA ALA A 119 12.55 22.89 11.56
C ALA A 119 12.45 22.49 10.07
N VAL A 120 12.06 21.24 9.81
CA VAL A 120 11.90 20.69 8.47
C VAL A 120 10.56 19.98 8.34
N ALA A 121 9.84 20.26 7.27
CA ALA A 121 8.61 19.56 6.89
C ALA A 121 8.88 18.74 5.63
N TYR A 122 8.60 17.45 5.70
CA TYR A 122 8.74 16.54 4.56
C TYR A 122 7.38 16.36 3.91
N LEU A 123 7.31 16.69 2.63
CA LEU A 123 6.06 16.76 1.87
C LEU A 123 6.10 15.79 0.68
N ARG A 124 4.93 15.36 0.25
CA ARG A 124 4.75 14.59 -0.99
C ARG A 124 3.53 15.12 -1.74
N SER A 125 3.69 15.31 -3.04
CA SER A 125 2.55 15.57 -3.93
C SER A 125 1.82 14.27 -4.21
N ILE A 126 0.50 14.27 -4.04
CA ILE A 126 -0.36 13.13 -4.34
C ILE A 126 -1.15 13.41 -5.61
N ASP A 127 -1.07 12.49 -6.54
CA ASP A 127 -1.92 12.42 -7.73
C ASP A 127 -2.97 11.33 -7.52
N PRO A 128 -4.22 11.67 -7.20
CA PRO A 128 -5.27 10.68 -6.95
C PRO A 128 -5.53 9.76 -8.14
N ALA A 129 -5.37 10.23 -9.37
CA ALA A 129 -5.55 9.41 -10.57
C ALA A 129 -4.57 8.23 -10.60
N LYS A 130 -3.31 8.44 -10.21
CA LYS A 130 -2.32 7.37 -10.09
C LYS A 130 -2.72 6.34 -9.03
N THR A 131 -3.23 6.80 -7.91
CA THR A 131 -3.69 5.90 -6.82
C THR A 131 -4.94 5.12 -7.23
N VAL A 132 -5.87 5.73 -7.97
CA VAL A 132 -7.03 5.02 -8.53
C VAL A 132 -6.58 3.87 -9.43
N ASP A 133 -5.62 4.10 -10.33
CA ASP A 133 -5.08 3.04 -11.18
C ASP A 133 -4.51 1.89 -10.35
N PHE A 134 -3.80 2.20 -9.28
CA PHE A 134 -3.28 1.19 -8.37
C PHE A 134 -4.40 0.42 -7.65
N LEU A 135 -5.41 1.14 -7.13
CA LEU A 135 -6.55 0.51 -6.44
C LEU A 135 -7.35 -0.41 -7.36
N GLU A 136 -7.52 -0.04 -8.62
CA GLU A 136 -8.19 -0.89 -9.61
C GLU A 136 -7.38 -2.17 -9.90
N LYS A 137 -6.06 -2.04 -10.03
CA LYS A 137 -5.17 -3.21 -10.19
C LYS A 137 -5.20 -4.09 -8.94
N LEU A 138 -5.19 -3.49 -7.75
CA LEU A 138 -5.25 -4.23 -6.51
C LEU A 138 -6.59 -4.96 -6.36
N ALA A 139 -7.70 -4.30 -6.66
CA ALA A 139 -9.02 -4.92 -6.59
C ALA A 139 -9.12 -6.12 -7.55
N LEU A 140 -8.59 -5.99 -8.76
CA LEU A 140 -8.52 -7.10 -9.72
C LEU A 140 -7.65 -8.24 -9.20
N PHE A 141 -6.47 -7.93 -8.65
CA PHE A 141 -5.56 -8.92 -8.05
C PHE A 141 -6.24 -9.67 -6.90
N VAL A 142 -6.96 -8.96 -6.04
CA VAL A 142 -7.71 -9.55 -4.92
C VAL A 142 -8.80 -10.48 -5.45
N TRP A 143 -9.58 -10.02 -6.43
CA TRP A 143 -10.64 -10.82 -7.04
C TRP A 143 -10.09 -12.10 -7.69
N GLU A 144 -9.03 -12.00 -8.47
CA GLU A 144 -8.37 -13.15 -9.10
C GLU A 144 -7.80 -14.12 -8.06
N SER A 145 -7.28 -13.59 -6.95
CA SER A 145 -6.76 -14.40 -5.84
C SER A 145 -7.88 -15.18 -5.15
N GLU A 146 -9.03 -14.56 -4.96
CA GLU A 146 -10.21 -15.23 -4.40
C GLU A 146 -10.69 -16.36 -5.34
N GLN A 147 -10.79 -16.09 -6.63
CA GLN A 147 -11.19 -17.11 -7.63
C GLN A 147 -10.19 -18.27 -7.67
N GLY A 148 -8.90 -18.00 -7.49
CA GLY A 148 -7.86 -19.02 -7.45
C GLY A 148 -7.76 -19.77 -6.11
N GLY A 149 -8.51 -19.36 -5.10
CA GLY A 149 -8.50 -19.97 -3.77
C GLY A 149 -7.30 -19.62 -2.92
N TYR A 150 -6.67 -18.46 -3.13
CA TYR A 150 -5.50 -17.99 -2.40
C TYR A 150 -5.87 -17.06 -1.24
N ASP A 151 -5.17 -17.23 -0.13
CA ASP A 151 -5.12 -16.21 0.92
C ASP A 151 -4.11 -15.12 0.52
N LEU A 152 -4.18 -13.95 1.14
CA LEU A 152 -3.26 -12.85 0.87
C LEU A 152 -2.43 -12.48 2.09
N GLU A 153 -1.20 -12.08 1.82
CA GLU A 153 -0.27 -11.51 2.78
C GLU A 153 0.11 -10.10 2.32
N PHE A 154 0.02 -9.16 3.25
CA PHE A 154 0.33 -7.75 3.04
C PHE A 154 1.61 -7.40 3.77
N ILE A 155 2.57 -6.87 3.04
CA ILE A 155 3.85 -6.37 3.54
C ILE A 155 3.88 -4.85 3.33
N LEU A 156 3.50 -4.12 4.38
CA LEU A 156 3.36 -2.66 4.32
C LEU A 156 4.34 -1.90 5.21
#